data_a91fcf2844a4ac4e01f4ef161dafef9b
#
_entry.id   a91fcf2844a4ac4e01f4ef161dafef9b
#
_cell.length_a   1.000
_cell.length_b   1.000
_cell.length_c   1.000
_cell.angle_alpha   90.00
_cell.angle_beta   90.00
_cell.angle_gamma   90.00
#
_symmetry.space_group_name_H-M   'P 1'
#
loop_
_entity.id
_entity.type
_entity.pdbx_description
1 polymer ?
#
loop_
_entity_poly.entity_id
_entity_poly.type
_entity_poly.pdbx_seq_one_letter_code
_entity_poly.pdbx_strand_id
1 'polypeptide(L)'
;MQFSVGVEYAFHSLFYMVDLPPQKTIGIKEIAKLNGIAETYLSKVFSKLRKAGIVRSVPGVKGGYELAKDTEDISFWDIIVAIEGPSFFFRCAEIRKKNIFVDSPNVFTSKCPCLIKVVIQDAEESMRNGLRAKSLSWLHDTVCKDFPDEKKQAIAAWSRGIKT
;
A
#
# COMPACT_ATOMS: atom_id res chain seq x y z
N MET A 1 -11.02 -10.07 -7.68
CA MET A 1 -9.85 -9.76 -6.85
C MET A 1 -10.33 -8.82 -5.75
N GLN A 2 -9.90 -9.04 -4.50
CA GLN A 2 -10.29 -8.21 -3.37
C GLN A 2 -9.03 -7.96 -2.53
N PHE A 3 -8.74 -6.70 -2.24
CA PHE A 3 -7.72 -6.35 -1.26
C PHE A 3 -8.28 -6.53 0.15
N SER A 4 -7.42 -6.92 1.10
CA SER A 4 -7.83 -7.03 2.49
C SER A 4 -8.11 -5.66 3.11
N VAL A 5 -8.89 -5.62 4.17
CA VAL A 5 -9.13 -4.40 4.96
C VAL A 5 -7.82 -3.81 5.53
N GLY A 6 -6.76 -4.61 5.60
CA GLY A 6 -5.44 -4.14 6.00
C GLY A 6 -4.85 -3.08 5.06
N VAL A 7 -5.18 -3.12 3.77
CA VAL A 7 -4.79 -2.10 2.79
C VAL A 7 -5.47 -0.77 3.10
N GLU A 8 -6.79 -0.79 3.37
CA GLU A 8 -7.54 0.41 3.77
C GLU A 8 -6.97 1.02 5.05
N TYR A 9 -6.70 0.19 6.07
CA TYR A 9 -6.12 0.64 7.33
C TYR A 9 -4.71 1.23 7.16
N ALA A 10 -3.91 0.67 6.25
CA ALA A 10 -2.61 1.22 5.92
C ALA A 10 -2.72 2.62 5.32
N PHE A 11 -3.59 2.82 4.31
CA PHE A 11 -3.78 4.12 3.67
C PHE A 11 -4.26 5.18 4.65
N HIS A 12 -5.31 4.89 5.42
CA HIS A 12 -5.85 5.85 6.40
C HIS A 12 -4.84 6.21 7.49
N SER A 13 -4.04 5.24 7.94
CA SER A 13 -3.03 5.50 8.96
C SER A 13 -1.87 6.34 8.41
N LEU A 14 -1.36 6.00 7.22
CA LEU A 14 -0.28 6.73 6.58
C LEU A 14 -0.71 8.15 6.18
N PHE A 15 -1.97 8.36 5.79
CA PHE A 15 -2.53 9.67 5.48
C PHE A 15 -2.28 10.70 6.61
N TYR A 16 -2.57 10.34 7.86
CA TYR A 16 -2.34 11.22 9.00
C TYR A 16 -0.86 11.36 9.38
N MET A 17 -0.02 10.42 8.97
CA MET A 17 1.42 10.54 9.20
C MET A 17 2.11 11.56 8.28
N VAL A 18 1.47 11.95 7.17
CA VAL A 18 1.97 13.01 6.28
C VAL A 18 2.06 14.35 7.00
N ASP A 19 1.11 14.64 7.88
CA ASP A 19 1.03 15.91 8.62
C ASP A 19 1.94 15.98 9.85
N LEU A 20 2.68 14.90 10.15
CA LEU A 20 3.58 14.91 11.30
C LEU A 20 4.77 15.85 11.05
N PRO A 21 5.10 16.72 12.02
CA PRO A 21 6.29 17.54 11.94
C PRO A 21 7.55 16.67 11.79
N PRO A 22 8.63 17.19 11.19
CA PRO A 22 9.90 16.47 11.11
C PRO A 22 10.38 15.96 12.48
N GLN A 23 10.89 14.74 12.51
CA GLN A 23 11.37 14.05 13.73
C GLN A 23 10.28 13.73 14.77
N LYS A 24 9.03 13.97 14.47
CA LYS A 24 7.91 13.51 15.29
C LYS A 24 7.55 12.07 14.95
N THR A 25 7.33 11.29 15.99
CA THR A 25 6.84 9.92 15.90
C THR A 25 5.44 9.81 16.45
N ILE A 26 4.69 8.82 15.99
CA ILE A 26 3.35 8.53 16.50
C ILE A 26 3.28 7.09 16.98
N GLY A 27 2.73 6.90 18.18
CA GLY A 27 2.51 5.59 18.78
C GLY A 27 1.37 4.82 18.09
N ILE A 28 1.51 3.49 18.04
CA ILE A 28 0.48 2.64 17.42
C ILE A 28 -0.90 2.80 18.08
N LYS A 29 -0.93 3.04 19.40
CA LYS A 29 -2.17 3.29 20.16
C LYS A 29 -2.87 4.57 19.70
N GLU A 30 -2.12 5.61 19.41
CA GLU A 30 -2.66 6.89 18.96
C GLU A 30 -3.22 6.77 17.55
N ILE A 31 -2.51 6.09 16.64
CA ILE A 31 -3.01 5.82 15.28
C ILE A 31 -4.27 4.96 15.34
N ALA A 32 -4.27 3.92 16.17
CA ALA A 32 -5.40 3.03 16.34
C ALA A 32 -6.64 3.79 16.86
N LYS A 33 -6.46 4.64 17.87
CA LYS A 33 -7.51 5.50 18.40
C LYS A 33 -8.05 6.49 17.37
N LEU A 34 -7.15 7.13 16.60
CA LEU A 34 -7.50 8.09 15.56
C LEU A 34 -8.41 7.47 14.49
N ASN A 35 -8.10 6.25 14.09
CA ASN A 35 -8.81 5.56 13.01
C ASN A 35 -9.94 4.62 13.51
N GLY A 36 -10.13 4.47 14.81
CA GLY A 36 -11.11 3.52 15.37
C GLY A 36 -10.78 2.05 15.08
N ILE A 37 -9.48 1.70 14.95
CA ILE A 37 -8.98 0.38 14.60
C ILE A 37 -8.44 -0.32 15.84
N ALA A 38 -8.61 -1.65 15.94
CA ALA A 38 -8.00 -2.43 17.00
C ALA A 38 -6.47 -2.36 16.93
N GLU A 39 -5.81 -2.00 18.05
CA GLU A 39 -4.35 -1.84 18.13
C GLU A 39 -3.59 -3.11 17.69
N THR A 40 -4.06 -4.28 18.08
CA THR A 40 -3.46 -5.57 17.73
C THR A 40 -3.45 -5.83 16.23
N TYR A 41 -4.50 -5.43 15.52
CA TYR A 41 -4.55 -5.56 14.07
C TYR A 41 -3.64 -4.53 13.40
N LEU A 42 -3.71 -3.27 13.84
CA LEU A 42 -2.89 -2.20 13.28
C LEU A 42 -1.39 -2.46 13.49
N SER A 43 -0.99 -3.06 14.61
CA SER A 43 0.40 -3.48 14.85
C SER A 43 0.90 -4.47 13.79
N LYS A 44 0.05 -5.38 13.31
CA LYS A 44 0.38 -6.31 12.21
C LYS A 44 0.55 -5.57 10.89
N VAL A 45 -0.32 -4.59 10.60
CA VAL A 45 -0.22 -3.72 9.42
C VAL A 45 1.10 -2.95 9.43
N PHE A 46 1.42 -2.28 10.55
CA PHE A 46 2.65 -1.51 10.69
C PHE A 46 3.92 -2.37 10.67
N SER A 47 3.85 -3.61 11.16
CA SER A 47 4.96 -4.57 11.00
C SER A 47 5.25 -4.87 9.54
N LYS A 48 4.21 -5.00 8.70
CA LYS A 48 4.36 -5.20 7.25
C LYS A 48 4.90 -3.94 6.56
N LEU A 49 4.35 -2.77 6.86
CA LEU A 49 4.82 -1.48 6.33
C LEU A 49 6.29 -1.21 6.68
N ARG A 50 6.71 -1.56 7.92
CA ARG A 50 8.11 -1.46 8.35
C ARG A 50 9.02 -2.40 7.57
N LYS A 51 8.63 -3.65 7.37
CA LYS A 51 9.40 -4.62 6.57
C LYS A 51 9.57 -4.16 5.12
N ALA A 52 8.57 -3.45 4.58
CA ALA A 52 8.64 -2.87 3.25
C ALA A 52 9.39 -1.53 3.18
N GLY A 53 9.86 -1.00 4.33
CA GLY A 53 10.60 0.26 4.38
C GLY A 53 9.72 1.49 4.08
N ILE A 54 8.41 1.41 4.28
CA ILE A 54 7.48 2.54 4.15
C ILE A 54 7.46 3.36 5.44
N VAL A 55 7.49 2.69 6.58
CA VAL A 55 7.65 3.31 7.90
C VAL A 55 8.86 2.76 8.61
N ARG A 56 9.40 3.52 9.55
CA ARG A 56 10.43 3.05 10.48
C ARG A 56 9.96 3.24 11.92
N SER A 57 10.43 2.37 12.81
CA SER A 57 10.18 2.47 14.24
C SER A 57 11.35 3.19 14.92
N VAL A 58 11.02 4.15 15.77
CA VAL A 58 11.98 4.86 16.63
C VAL A 58 11.83 4.31 18.03
N PRO A 59 12.89 3.75 18.65
CA PRO A 59 12.84 3.21 19.99
C PRO A 59 12.83 4.33 21.05
N GLY A 60 12.41 3.99 22.27
CA GLY A 60 12.46 4.88 23.43
C GLY A 60 11.09 5.21 24.01
N VAL A 61 11.12 5.94 25.14
CA VAL A 61 9.88 6.34 25.87
C VAL A 61 8.98 7.23 25.00
N LYS A 62 9.58 8.02 24.14
CA LYS A 62 8.91 8.87 23.14
C LYS A 62 8.96 8.27 21.74
N GLY A 63 9.22 6.96 21.65
CA GLY A 63 9.31 6.24 20.40
C GLY A 63 7.95 6.02 19.75
N GLY A 64 7.98 5.56 18.51
CA GLY A 64 6.78 5.32 17.71
C GLY A 64 7.16 5.00 16.27
N TYR A 65 6.31 5.40 15.36
CA TYR A 65 6.52 5.25 13.93
C TYR A 65 6.63 6.60 13.25
N GLU A 66 7.43 6.66 12.21
CA GLU A 66 7.53 7.77 11.28
C GLU A 66 7.65 7.23 9.85
N LEU A 67 7.40 8.05 8.84
CA LEU A 67 7.62 7.68 7.45
C LEU A 67 9.13 7.48 7.22
N ALA A 68 9.48 6.44 6.48
CA ALA A 68 10.88 6.11 6.18
C ALA A 68 11.35 6.68 4.83
N LYS A 69 10.42 7.23 4.04
CA LYS A 69 10.64 7.82 2.71
C LYS A 69 9.81 9.08 2.56
N ASP A 70 10.18 9.89 1.58
CA ASP A 70 9.35 11.01 1.18
C ASP A 70 7.99 10.54 0.64
N THR A 71 6.95 11.30 0.90
CA THR A 71 5.57 10.92 0.58
C THR A 71 5.31 10.80 -0.92
N GLU A 72 6.11 11.47 -1.75
CA GLU A 72 6.10 11.36 -3.21
C GLU A 72 6.64 10.01 -3.70
N ASP A 73 7.57 9.40 -2.93
CA ASP A 73 8.23 8.13 -3.24
C ASP A 73 7.47 6.91 -2.68
N ILE A 74 6.32 7.12 -2.06
CA ILE A 74 5.45 6.06 -1.56
C ILE A 74 4.23 5.98 -2.47
N SER A 75 4.22 5.04 -3.39
CA SER A 75 3.07 4.84 -4.29
C SER A 75 1.97 3.99 -3.64
N PHE A 76 0.76 4.07 -4.20
CA PHE A 76 -0.33 3.17 -3.84
C PHE A 76 0.05 1.71 -4.03
N TRP A 77 0.80 1.42 -5.10
CA TRP A 77 1.26 0.06 -5.36
C TRP A 77 2.21 -0.45 -4.27
N ASP A 78 3.12 0.37 -3.78
CA ASP A 78 4.05 -0.01 -2.70
C ASP A 78 3.31 -0.38 -1.43
N ILE A 79 2.29 0.40 -1.05
CA ILE A 79 1.47 0.13 0.13
C ILE A 79 0.70 -1.18 -0.04
N ILE A 80 0.08 -1.41 -1.21
CA ILE A 80 -0.65 -2.65 -1.50
C ILE A 80 0.29 -3.86 -1.42
N VAL A 81 1.44 -3.79 -2.06
CA VAL A 81 2.43 -4.89 -2.04
C VAL A 81 2.96 -5.14 -0.63
N ALA A 82 3.16 -4.09 0.17
CA ALA A 82 3.57 -4.24 1.57
C ALA A 82 2.57 -5.06 2.39
N ILE A 83 1.27 -4.86 2.15
CA ILE A 83 0.20 -5.52 2.92
C ILE A 83 -0.16 -6.90 2.36
N GLU A 84 -0.34 -7.02 1.05
CA GLU A 84 -0.81 -8.25 0.39
C GLU A 84 0.33 -9.20 0.01
N GLY A 85 1.55 -8.66 -0.13
CA GLY A 85 2.65 -9.35 -0.76
C GLY A 85 2.59 -9.30 -2.29
N PRO A 86 3.65 -9.77 -2.97
CA PRO A 86 3.65 -9.87 -4.41
C PRO A 86 2.67 -10.96 -4.85
N SER A 87 1.61 -10.58 -5.52
CA SER A 87 0.61 -11.50 -6.05
C SER A 87 0.43 -11.31 -7.54
N PHE A 88 0.20 -12.41 -8.24
CA PHE A 88 -0.18 -12.43 -9.64
C PHE A 88 -1.65 -12.81 -9.75
N PHE A 89 -2.39 -12.13 -10.62
CA PHE A 89 -3.81 -12.42 -10.83
C PHE A 89 -4.03 -13.75 -11.53
N PHE A 90 -3.06 -14.12 -12.38
CA PHE A 90 -3.18 -15.31 -13.19
C PHE A 90 -1.85 -16.08 -13.27
N ARG A 91 -1.93 -17.37 -12.94
CA ARG A 91 -0.85 -18.33 -13.14
C ARG A 91 -1.24 -19.28 -14.26
N CYS A 92 -0.65 -19.10 -15.43
CA CYS A 92 -0.89 -19.98 -16.57
C CYS A 92 -0.28 -21.36 -16.30
N ALA A 93 -1.13 -22.39 -16.31
CA ALA A 93 -0.70 -23.79 -16.20
C ALA A 93 -0.30 -24.40 -17.55
N GLU A 94 -0.34 -23.63 -18.64
CA GLU A 94 -0.01 -24.03 -20.02
C GLU A 94 -0.74 -25.32 -20.46
N ILE A 95 -2.03 -25.40 -20.15
CA ILE A 95 -2.87 -26.59 -20.42
C ILE A 95 -2.93 -26.95 -21.91
N ARG A 96 -2.60 -26.01 -22.82
CA ARG A 96 -2.50 -26.24 -24.25
C ARG A 96 -1.57 -27.41 -24.58
N LYS A 97 -0.50 -27.61 -23.81
CA LYS A 97 0.47 -28.71 -23.99
C LYS A 97 -0.13 -30.09 -23.73
N LYS A 98 -1.28 -30.16 -23.06
CA LYS A 98 -1.98 -31.39 -22.71
C LYS A 98 -3.19 -31.66 -23.62
N ASN A 99 -3.43 -30.80 -24.62
CA ASN A 99 -4.57 -30.93 -25.51
C ASN A 99 -4.37 -32.12 -26.44
N ILE A 100 -5.43 -32.91 -26.61
CA ILE A 100 -5.43 -34.12 -27.42
C ILE A 100 -5.16 -33.87 -28.94
N PHE A 101 -5.34 -32.62 -29.40
CA PHE A 101 -5.07 -32.24 -30.80
C PHE A 101 -3.66 -31.70 -31.01
N VAL A 102 -2.78 -31.79 -29.98
CA VAL A 102 -1.41 -31.31 -30.07
C VAL A 102 -0.45 -32.47 -30.21
N ASP A 103 0.05 -32.68 -31.41
CA ASP A 103 0.99 -33.74 -31.74
C ASP A 103 2.40 -33.51 -31.12
N SER A 104 2.80 -32.25 -30.95
CA SER A 104 4.06 -31.86 -30.34
C SER A 104 3.92 -30.71 -29.33
N PRO A 105 4.19 -30.95 -28.04
CA PRO A 105 4.17 -29.89 -27.02
C PRO A 105 5.15 -28.74 -27.27
N ASN A 106 6.17 -28.97 -28.09
CA ASN A 106 7.21 -27.98 -28.40
C ASN A 106 6.76 -26.87 -29.36
N VAL A 107 5.54 -26.95 -29.91
CA VAL A 107 4.94 -25.88 -30.72
C VAL A 107 4.64 -24.64 -29.86
N PHE A 108 4.35 -24.83 -28.55
CA PHE A 108 4.09 -23.76 -27.62
C PHE A 108 5.37 -23.20 -27.01
N THR A 109 6.04 -22.35 -27.75
CA THR A 109 7.28 -21.66 -27.36
C THR A 109 7.01 -20.21 -26.99
N SER A 110 8.06 -19.46 -26.64
CA SER A 110 7.99 -18.01 -26.45
C SER A 110 7.47 -17.24 -27.66
N LYS A 111 7.61 -17.81 -28.87
CA LYS A 111 7.07 -17.23 -30.12
C LYS A 111 5.56 -17.44 -30.29
N CYS A 112 4.96 -18.36 -29.52
CA CYS A 112 3.52 -18.62 -29.54
C CYS A 112 2.98 -18.55 -28.10
N PRO A 113 2.91 -17.36 -27.48
CA PRO A 113 2.45 -17.20 -26.11
C PRO A 113 0.96 -17.56 -25.97
N CYS A 114 0.56 -17.95 -24.76
CA CYS A 114 -0.87 -18.13 -24.44
C CYS A 114 -1.56 -16.77 -24.44
N LEU A 115 -2.47 -16.51 -25.39
CA LEU A 115 -3.16 -15.23 -25.49
C LEU A 115 -3.99 -14.90 -24.24
N ILE A 116 -4.56 -15.91 -23.57
CA ILE A 116 -5.26 -15.71 -22.28
C ILE A 116 -4.31 -15.12 -21.24
N LYS A 117 -3.09 -15.67 -21.15
CA LYS A 117 -2.05 -15.17 -20.25
C LYS A 117 -1.65 -13.75 -20.61
N VAL A 118 -1.43 -13.46 -21.89
CA VAL A 118 -1.00 -12.14 -22.38
C VAL A 118 -2.05 -11.10 -22.00
N VAL A 119 -3.32 -11.31 -22.35
CA VAL A 119 -4.40 -10.35 -22.06
C VAL A 119 -4.55 -10.09 -20.57
N ILE A 120 -4.49 -11.13 -19.73
CA ILE A 120 -4.63 -10.95 -18.27
C ILE A 120 -3.41 -10.24 -17.69
N GLN A 121 -2.20 -10.54 -18.16
CA GLN A 121 -0.98 -9.87 -17.71
C GLN A 121 -0.94 -8.40 -18.11
N ASP A 122 -1.40 -8.06 -19.31
CA ASP A 122 -1.49 -6.67 -19.79
C ASP A 122 -2.48 -5.85 -18.94
N ALA A 123 -3.63 -6.45 -18.60
CA ALA A 123 -4.61 -5.82 -17.72
C ALA A 123 -4.05 -5.63 -16.29
N GLU A 124 -3.32 -6.63 -15.77
CA GLU A 124 -2.66 -6.56 -14.47
C GLU A 124 -1.61 -5.45 -14.44
N GLU A 125 -0.77 -5.34 -15.47
CA GLU A 125 0.28 -4.31 -15.55
C GLU A 125 -0.33 -2.91 -15.72
N SER A 126 -1.40 -2.76 -16.48
CA SER A 126 -2.14 -1.50 -16.61
C SER A 126 -2.67 -1.02 -15.25
N MET A 127 -3.26 -1.92 -14.47
CA MET A 127 -3.71 -1.61 -13.11
C MET A 127 -2.53 -1.21 -12.20
N ARG A 128 -1.43 -1.98 -12.23
CA ARG A 128 -0.23 -1.68 -11.43
C ARG A 128 0.34 -0.31 -11.77
N ASN A 129 0.42 0.03 -13.03
CA ASN A 129 0.92 1.33 -13.50
C ASN A 129 0.01 2.47 -13.03
N GLY A 130 -1.31 2.30 -13.07
CA GLY A 130 -2.26 3.25 -12.51
C GLY A 130 -2.05 3.49 -11.00
N LEU A 131 -1.76 2.42 -10.25
CA LEU A 131 -1.49 2.51 -8.81
C LEU A 131 -0.10 3.08 -8.49
N ARG A 132 0.92 2.80 -9.31
CA ARG A 132 2.26 3.40 -9.17
C ARG A 132 2.27 4.90 -9.45
N ALA A 133 1.40 5.35 -10.35
CA ALA A 133 1.30 6.77 -10.72
C ALA A 133 0.65 7.65 -9.62
N LYS A 134 0.15 7.06 -8.54
CA LYS A 134 -0.46 7.77 -7.41
C LYS A 134 0.39 7.59 -6.17
N SER A 135 0.84 8.71 -5.59
CA SER A 135 1.64 8.73 -4.37
C SER A 135 0.80 9.02 -3.13
N LEU A 136 1.39 8.81 -1.97
CA LEU A 136 0.80 9.19 -0.69
C LEU A 136 0.62 10.72 -0.60
N SER A 137 1.56 11.51 -1.14
CA SER A 137 1.44 12.96 -1.28
C SER A 137 0.23 13.33 -2.12
N TRP A 138 0.07 12.70 -3.30
CA TRP A 138 -1.09 12.95 -4.15
C TRP A 138 -2.42 12.67 -3.43
N LEU A 139 -2.52 11.59 -2.65
CA LEU A 139 -3.71 11.27 -1.86
C LEU A 139 -4.00 12.37 -0.85
N HIS A 140 -2.98 12.73 -0.07
CA HIS A 140 -3.09 13.75 0.97
C HIS A 140 -3.56 15.10 0.39
N ASP A 141 -2.88 15.59 -0.63
CA ASP A 141 -3.18 16.87 -1.27
C ASP A 141 -4.60 16.90 -1.88
N THR A 142 -4.99 15.78 -2.52
CA THR A 142 -6.32 15.67 -3.14
C THR A 142 -7.42 15.70 -2.10
N VAL A 143 -7.27 14.93 -1.01
CA VAL A 143 -8.27 14.88 0.07
C VAL A 143 -8.33 16.19 0.86
N CYS A 144 -7.17 16.78 1.17
CA CYS A 144 -7.10 18.02 1.94
C CYS A 144 -7.65 19.24 1.20
N LYS A 145 -7.70 19.24 -0.14
CA LYS A 145 -8.32 20.33 -0.91
C LYS A 145 -9.77 20.56 -0.50
N ASP A 146 -10.52 19.48 -0.31
CA ASP A 146 -11.96 19.52 -0.04
C ASP A 146 -12.30 19.61 1.45
N PHE A 147 -11.30 19.62 2.34
CA PHE A 147 -11.55 19.75 3.76
C PHE A 147 -11.92 21.20 4.14
N PRO A 148 -12.95 21.39 4.97
CA PRO A 148 -13.22 22.67 5.62
C PRO A 148 -12.01 23.15 6.43
N ASP A 149 -11.82 24.46 6.52
CA ASP A 149 -10.66 25.03 7.23
C ASP A 149 -10.59 24.63 8.71
N GLU A 150 -11.74 24.46 9.36
CA GLU A 150 -11.84 23.95 10.73
C GLU A 150 -11.22 22.55 10.86
N LYS A 151 -11.47 21.66 9.88
CA LYS A 151 -10.90 20.31 9.87
C LYS A 151 -9.39 20.33 9.63
N LYS A 152 -8.91 21.18 8.72
CA LYS A 152 -7.47 21.37 8.48
C LYS A 152 -6.77 21.86 9.75
N GLN A 153 -7.36 22.83 10.44
CA GLN A 153 -6.84 23.34 11.71
C GLN A 153 -6.84 22.28 12.81
N ALA A 154 -7.88 21.46 12.90
CA ALA A 154 -7.97 20.37 13.86
C ALA A 154 -6.88 19.31 13.64
N ILE A 155 -6.63 18.92 12.39
CA ILE A 155 -5.56 17.97 12.04
C ILE A 155 -4.18 18.56 12.36
N ALA A 156 -3.95 19.82 12.01
CA ALA A 156 -2.69 20.52 12.31
C ALA A 156 -2.46 20.73 13.82
N ALA A 157 -3.51 20.96 14.59
CA ALA A 157 -3.43 21.06 16.05
C ALA A 157 -3.13 19.69 16.67
N TRP A 158 -3.79 18.64 16.17
CA TRP A 158 -3.55 17.28 16.61
C TRP A 158 -2.10 16.83 16.32
N SER A 159 -1.60 17.01 15.11
CA SER A 159 -0.24 16.60 14.72
C SER A 159 0.83 17.31 15.57
N ARG A 160 0.62 18.56 15.96
CA ARG A 160 1.51 19.31 16.86
C ARG A 160 1.38 18.87 18.32
N GLY A 161 0.18 18.46 18.75
CA GLY A 161 -0.14 18.07 20.13
C GLY A 161 0.23 16.62 20.47
N ILE A 162 0.70 15.82 19.53
CA ILE A 162 1.21 14.47 19.80
C ILE A 162 2.38 14.60 20.78
N LYS A 163 2.19 14.02 21.97
CA LYS A 163 3.21 14.06 23.03
C LYS A 163 4.46 13.30 22.57
N THR A 164 5.54 14.01 22.43
CA THR A 164 6.90 13.43 22.29
C THR A 164 7.33 12.77 23.57
#